data_87cda2a6c825b3f7d2c8bb9cf882eb69
#
_entry.id   87cda2a6c825b3f7d2c8bb9cf882eb69
#
_cell.length_a   1.000
_cell.length_b   1.000
_cell.length_c   1.000
_cell.angle_alpha   90.00
_cell.angle_beta   90.00
_cell.angle_gamma   90.00
#
_symmetry.space_group_name_H-M   'P 1'
#
loop_
_entity.id
_entity.type
_entity.pdbx_description
1 polymer ?
#
loop_
_entity_poly.entity_id
_entity_poly.type
_entity_poly.pdbx_seq_one_letter_code
_entity_poly.pdbx_strand_id
1 'polypeptide(L)'
;MSLPTDPPEHTPHGPLPEGGTVRPITRWGTPVMHRPQERVTTFDDELRALVADMVATMYAADGVGLAACQIGVDRAVFVFDCPDESGRRTAGVVCNPELTLPEGKDRRLDDSEEGCLSFPGAFVECARPDVASVRGQGLDGAEV
;
A
#
# COMPACT_ATOMS: atom_id res chain seq x y z
N MET A 1 -18.99 2.51 -0.92
CA MET A 1 -18.27 3.77 -1.21
C MET A 1 -17.98 3.87 -2.69
N SER A 2 -18.05 5.07 -3.23
CA SER A 2 -17.69 5.32 -4.62
C SER A 2 -16.17 5.50 -4.75
N LEU A 3 -15.65 5.24 -5.94
CA LEU A 3 -14.25 5.54 -6.26
C LEU A 3 -14.00 7.04 -6.12
N PRO A 4 -12.79 7.45 -5.70
CA PRO A 4 -12.41 8.85 -5.70
C PRO A 4 -12.55 9.43 -7.11
N THR A 5 -13.23 10.56 -7.24
CA THR A 5 -13.37 11.26 -8.52
C THR A 5 -12.22 12.21 -8.80
N ASP A 6 -11.53 12.63 -7.74
CA ASP A 6 -10.42 13.56 -7.82
C ASP A 6 -9.08 12.83 -7.62
N PRO A 7 -8.01 13.29 -8.28
CA PRO A 7 -6.67 12.75 -8.04
C PRO A 7 -6.20 13.08 -6.62
N PRO A 8 -5.25 12.31 -6.08
CA PRO A 8 -4.66 12.64 -4.80
C PRO A 8 -3.96 14.00 -4.84
N GLU A 9 -4.08 14.75 -3.75
CA GLU A 9 -3.58 16.12 -3.68
C GLU A 9 -2.06 16.21 -3.52
N HIS A 10 -1.45 15.14 -3.04
CA HIS A 10 -0.02 15.11 -2.79
C HIS A 10 0.59 13.77 -3.24
N THR A 11 1.50 13.84 -4.19
CA THR A 11 2.25 12.69 -4.69
C THR A 11 3.74 13.03 -4.66
N PRO A 12 4.39 12.93 -3.48
CA PRO A 12 5.75 13.46 -3.29
C PRO A 12 6.81 12.86 -4.21
N HIS A 13 6.55 11.69 -4.74
CA HIS A 13 7.50 10.96 -5.60
C HIS A 13 6.96 10.74 -7.01
N GLY A 14 6.06 11.61 -7.45
CA GLY A 14 5.46 11.56 -8.78
C GLY A 14 4.06 10.94 -8.80
N PRO A 15 3.36 11.09 -9.92
CA PRO A 15 1.99 10.59 -10.06
C PRO A 15 1.94 9.07 -10.07
N LEU A 16 0.81 8.52 -9.59
CA LEU A 16 0.56 7.08 -9.68
C LEU A 16 0.34 6.66 -11.14
N PRO A 17 0.84 5.49 -11.55
CA PRO A 17 0.53 4.93 -12.87
C PRO A 17 -0.98 4.74 -13.06
N GLU A 18 -1.48 5.05 -14.25
CA GLU A 18 -2.88 4.92 -14.63
C GLU A 18 -3.07 3.84 -15.69
N GLY A 19 -4.32 3.46 -15.93
CA GLY A 19 -4.70 2.55 -17.00
C GLY A 19 -4.46 1.08 -16.71
N GLY A 20 -4.27 0.71 -15.46
CA GLY A 20 -4.13 -0.69 -15.06
C GLY A 20 -5.44 -1.47 -15.08
N THR A 21 -5.33 -2.77 -14.97
CA THR A 21 -6.45 -3.72 -14.93
C THR A 21 -6.74 -4.12 -13.48
N VAL A 22 -8.02 -4.09 -13.09
CA VAL A 22 -8.46 -4.59 -11.78
C VAL A 22 -8.24 -6.10 -11.73
N ARG A 23 -7.54 -6.59 -10.71
CA ARG A 23 -7.27 -8.01 -10.50
C ARG A 23 -7.99 -8.55 -9.28
N PRO A 24 -8.26 -9.87 -9.22
CA PRO A 24 -8.82 -10.49 -8.02
C PRO A 24 -7.89 -10.30 -6.82
N ILE A 25 -8.47 -9.96 -5.66
CA ILE A 25 -7.72 -9.85 -4.41
C ILE A 25 -7.60 -11.23 -3.78
N THR A 26 -6.37 -11.60 -3.39
CA THR A 26 -6.09 -12.87 -2.69
C THR A 26 -6.74 -12.86 -1.31
N ARG A 27 -7.17 -14.04 -0.86
CA ARG A 27 -7.74 -14.22 0.47
C ARG A 27 -6.65 -14.54 1.48
N TRP A 28 -6.90 -14.14 2.72
CA TRP A 28 -6.05 -14.51 3.85
C TRP A 28 -5.87 -16.03 3.89
N GLY A 29 -4.65 -16.50 4.09
CA GLY A 29 -4.29 -17.91 4.01
C GLY A 29 -3.63 -18.31 2.69
N THR A 30 -3.65 -17.45 1.67
CA THR A 30 -2.92 -17.68 0.42
C THR A 30 -1.42 -17.62 0.70
N PRO A 31 -0.62 -18.64 0.33
CA PRO A 31 0.78 -18.74 0.73
C PRO A 31 1.64 -17.52 0.43
N VAL A 32 1.43 -16.85 -0.72
CA VAL A 32 2.19 -15.66 -1.11
C VAL A 32 2.05 -14.51 -0.09
N MET A 33 0.99 -14.47 0.67
CA MET A 33 0.74 -13.41 1.68
C MET A 33 1.45 -13.66 3.02
N HIS A 34 1.99 -14.86 3.22
CA HIS A 34 2.54 -15.29 4.51
C HIS A 34 4.04 -15.60 4.45
N ARG A 35 4.73 -15.02 3.49
CA ARG A 35 6.18 -15.16 3.33
C ARG A 35 6.80 -13.82 2.96
N PRO A 36 8.11 -13.63 3.21
CA PRO A 36 8.81 -12.45 2.70
C PRO A 36 8.67 -12.36 1.18
N GLN A 37 8.40 -11.16 0.69
CA GLN A 37 8.22 -10.91 -0.73
C GLN A 37 9.58 -10.78 -1.44
N GLU A 38 9.62 -11.17 -2.71
CA GLU A 38 10.82 -11.05 -3.53
C GLU A 38 11.17 -9.57 -3.73
N ARG A 39 12.44 -9.23 -3.53
CA ARG A 39 12.94 -7.87 -3.68
C ARG A 39 12.84 -7.39 -5.13
N VAL A 40 12.38 -6.16 -5.32
CA VAL A 40 12.38 -5.51 -6.63
C VAL A 40 13.81 -5.06 -6.95
N THR A 41 14.34 -5.55 -8.06
CA THR A 41 15.70 -5.24 -8.53
C THR A 41 15.74 -4.55 -9.88
N THR A 42 14.64 -4.58 -10.62
CA THR A 42 14.50 -3.98 -11.95
C THR A 42 13.33 -2.99 -11.94
N PHE A 43 13.62 -1.74 -12.25
CA PHE A 43 12.64 -0.64 -12.25
C PHE A 43 12.30 -0.29 -13.71
N ASP A 44 11.43 -1.09 -14.31
CA ASP A 44 11.10 -1.07 -15.75
C ASP A 44 9.59 -0.91 -16.00
N ASP A 45 9.21 -1.04 -17.27
CA ASP A 45 7.80 -0.92 -17.68
C ASP A 45 6.93 -2.06 -17.13
N GLU A 46 7.50 -3.23 -16.91
CA GLU A 46 6.81 -4.36 -16.29
C GLU A 46 6.40 -4.04 -14.85
N LEU A 47 7.30 -3.42 -14.09
CA LEU A 47 7.00 -2.94 -12.74
C LEU A 47 5.91 -1.86 -12.77
N ARG A 48 5.99 -0.92 -13.71
CA ARG A 48 4.96 0.12 -13.88
C ARG A 48 3.60 -0.47 -14.21
N ALA A 49 3.54 -1.47 -15.07
CA ALA A 49 2.30 -2.17 -15.41
C ALA A 49 1.71 -2.89 -14.19
N LEU A 50 2.53 -3.57 -13.41
CA LEU A 50 2.11 -4.19 -12.16
C LEU A 50 1.53 -3.16 -11.19
N VAL A 51 2.23 -2.05 -10.99
CA VAL A 51 1.78 -1.00 -10.07
C VAL A 51 0.49 -0.34 -10.57
N ALA A 52 0.34 -0.14 -11.89
CA ALA A 52 -0.90 0.36 -12.45
C ALA A 52 -2.10 -0.57 -12.14
N ASP A 53 -1.90 -1.88 -12.24
CA ASP A 53 -2.92 -2.87 -11.86
C ASP A 53 -3.22 -2.82 -10.36
N MET A 54 -2.20 -2.65 -9.53
CA MET A 54 -2.37 -2.51 -8.07
C MET A 54 -3.19 -1.27 -7.72
N VAL A 55 -2.89 -0.15 -8.35
CA VAL A 55 -3.63 1.11 -8.14
C VAL A 55 -5.09 0.96 -8.55
N ALA A 56 -5.34 0.39 -9.73
CA ALA A 56 -6.70 0.16 -10.21
C ALA A 56 -7.48 -0.76 -9.27
N THR A 57 -6.85 -1.82 -8.78
CA THR A 57 -7.47 -2.79 -7.87
C THR A 57 -7.76 -2.16 -6.50
N MET A 58 -6.82 -1.36 -5.98
CA MET A 58 -7.00 -0.64 -4.72
C MET A 58 -8.22 0.28 -4.77
N TYR A 59 -8.33 1.08 -5.80
CA TYR A 59 -9.47 2.00 -5.95
C TYR A 59 -10.79 1.26 -6.17
N ALA A 60 -10.79 0.21 -6.98
CA ALA A 60 -12.00 -0.59 -7.22
C ALA A 60 -12.54 -1.24 -5.94
N ALA A 61 -11.66 -1.55 -4.98
CA ALA A 61 -12.01 -2.14 -3.70
C ALA A 61 -12.21 -1.11 -2.57
N ASP A 62 -12.18 0.18 -2.89
CA ASP A 62 -12.26 1.27 -1.90
C ASP A 62 -11.18 1.18 -0.81
N GLY A 63 -10.02 0.64 -1.14
CA GLY A 63 -8.90 0.51 -0.22
C GLY A 63 -8.03 1.76 -0.18
N VAL A 64 -7.28 1.92 0.91
CA VAL A 64 -6.31 3.00 1.10
C VAL A 64 -4.87 2.53 0.92
N GLY A 65 -4.68 1.22 0.76
CA GLY A 65 -3.39 0.60 0.52
C GLY A 65 -3.55 -0.79 -0.07
N LEU A 66 -2.55 -1.23 -0.82
CA LEU A 66 -2.51 -2.56 -1.39
C LEU A 66 -1.07 -2.99 -1.65
N ALA A 67 -0.72 -4.19 -1.21
CA ALA A 67 0.56 -4.82 -1.49
C ALA A 67 0.43 -5.78 -2.69
N ALA A 68 1.52 -6.01 -3.42
CA ALA A 68 1.51 -6.89 -4.59
C ALA A 68 1.04 -8.31 -4.28
N CYS A 69 1.37 -8.84 -3.10
CA CYS A 69 0.91 -10.17 -2.69
C CYS A 69 -0.61 -10.27 -2.58
N GLN A 70 -1.32 -9.17 -2.39
CA GLN A 70 -2.78 -9.15 -2.33
C GLN A 70 -3.44 -9.32 -3.71
N ILE A 71 -2.68 -9.25 -4.78
CA ILE A 71 -3.11 -9.67 -6.12
C ILE A 71 -2.31 -10.88 -6.65
N GLY A 72 -1.71 -11.62 -5.72
CA GLY A 72 -1.03 -12.88 -6.02
C GLY A 72 0.38 -12.75 -6.58
N VAL A 73 0.99 -11.57 -6.50
CA VAL A 73 2.33 -11.32 -7.05
C VAL A 73 3.37 -11.24 -5.94
N ASP A 74 4.43 -12.04 -6.08
CA ASP A 74 5.55 -12.08 -5.14
C ASP A 74 6.57 -10.98 -5.47
N ARG A 75 6.28 -9.76 -5.03
CA ARG A 75 7.18 -8.60 -5.16
C ARG A 75 7.00 -7.72 -3.94
N ALA A 76 8.11 -7.22 -3.43
CA ALA A 76 8.13 -6.32 -2.28
C ALA A 76 7.79 -4.88 -2.70
N VAL A 77 6.51 -4.64 -2.98
CA VAL A 77 5.99 -3.33 -3.37
C VAL A 77 4.58 -3.15 -2.87
N PHE A 78 4.26 -1.93 -2.41
CA PHE A 78 2.89 -1.56 -2.09
C PHE A 78 2.56 -0.16 -2.63
N VAL A 79 1.27 0.07 -2.79
CA VAL A 79 0.70 1.38 -3.15
C VAL A 79 -0.21 1.87 -2.04
N PHE A 80 -0.35 3.18 -1.94
CA PHE A 80 -1.26 3.78 -0.97
C PHE A 80 -1.86 5.08 -1.51
N ASP A 81 -3.03 5.41 -1.02
CA ASP A 81 -3.68 6.71 -1.18
C ASP A 81 -4.56 6.90 0.04
N CYS A 82 -4.09 7.67 1.00
CA CYS A 82 -4.78 7.85 2.26
C CYS A 82 -4.82 9.31 2.70
N PRO A 83 -5.92 9.72 3.36
CA PRO A 83 -6.04 11.07 3.90
C PRO A 83 -5.20 11.22 5.16
N ASP A 84 -4.66 12.43 5.36
CA ASP A 84 -4.07 12.86 6.62
C ASP A 84 -5.16 13.41 7.57
N GLU A 85 -4.74 13.93 8.73
CA GLU A 85 -5.67 14.51 9.71
C GLU A 85 -6.49 15.69 9.16
N SER A 86 -5.97 16.41 8.18
CA SER A 86 -6.67 17.53 7.53
C SER A 86 -7.62 17.08 6.40
N GLY A 87 -7.61 15.79 6.06
CA GLY A 87 -8.34 15.25 4.93
C GLY A 87 -7.58 15.34 3.60
N ARG A 88 -6.35 15.84 3.60
CA ARG A 88 -5.51 15.89 2.41
C ARG A 88 -5.02 14.49 2.05
N ARG A 89 -5.26 14.08 0.83
CA ARG A 89 -4.87 12.74 0.36
C ARG A 89 -3.43 12.75 -0.14
N THR A 90 -2.63 11.82 0.40
CA THR A 90 -1.26 11.55 -0.05
C THR A 90 -1.20 10.16 -0.64
N ALA A 91 -0.61 10.03 -1.81
CA ALA A 91 -0.51 8.76 -2.52
C ALA A 91 0.92 8.51 -2.98
N GLY A 92 1.27 7.24 -3.09
CA GLY A 92 2.59 6.85 -3.53
C GLY A 92 2.77 5.35 -3.71
N VAL A 93 3.99 5.01 -4.11
CA VAL A 93 4.45 3.64 -4.31
C VAL A 93 5.75 3.47 -3.53
N VAL A 94 5.87 2.36 -2.81
CA VAL A 94 7.11 2.01 -2.10
C VAL A 94 7.52 0.60 -2.51
N CYS A 95 8.70 0.50 -3.11
CA CYS A 95 9.36 -0.77 -3.43
C CYS A 95 10.39 -1.07 -2.36
N ASN A 96 10.56 -2.35 -2.03
CA ASN A 96 11.52 -2.82 -1.02
C ASN A 96 11.37 -2.09 0.33
N PRO A 97 10.17 -2.08 0.92
CA PRO A 97 9.92 -1.29 2.12
C PRO A 97 10.70 -1.79 3.33
N GLU A 98 11.21 -0.85 4.10
CA GLU A 98 11.80 -1.09 5.41
C GLU A 98 11.01 -0.29 6.46
N LEU A 99 10.46 -0.99 7.43
CA LEU A 99 9.61 -0.40 8.46
C LEU A 99 10.45 -0.03 9.68
N THR A 100 10.24 1.17 10.19
CA THR A 100 10.81 1.63 11.47
C THR A 100 9.65 2.03 12.39
N LEU A 101 9.62 1.44 13.58
CA LEU A 101 8.64 1.74 14.62
C LEU A 101 9.33 2.47 15.78
N PRO A 102 8.63 3.42 16.46
CA PRO A 102 9.16 4.01 17.67
C PRO A 102 9.27 2.97 18.78
N GLU A 103 10.30 3.12 19.62
CA GLU A 103 10.60 2.23 20.72
C GLU A 103 10.57 2.96 22.07
N GLY A 104 10.39 2.20 23.15
CA GLY A 104 10.43 2.71 24.50
C GLY A 104 9.39 3.80 24.78
N LYS A 105 9.81 4.89 25.44
CA LYS A 105 8.93 6.00 25.84
C LYS A 105 8.33 6.78 24.66
N ASP A 106 8.94 6.68 23.48
CA ASP A 106 8.47 7.37 22.28
C ASP A 106 7.35 6.60 21.58
N ARG A 107 7.09 5.36 22.01
CA ARG A 107 6.05 4.51 21.44
C ARG A 107 4.71 4.81 22.09
N ARG A 108 3.74 5.20 21.25
CA ARG A 108 2.34 5.36 21.65
C ARG A 108 1.49 4.41 20.81
N LEU A 109 0.43 3.90 21.40
CA LEU A 109 -0.49 2.99 20.73
C LEU A 109 -1.81 3.70 20.44
N ASP A 110 -2.33 3.49 19.24
CA ASP A 110 -3.64 3.96 18.79
C ASP A 110 -4.54 2.74 18.59
N ASP A 111 -5.69 2.72 19.27
CA ASP A 111 -6.71 1.67 19.17
C ASP A 111 -7.78 2.08 18.16
N SER A 112 -7.52 1.85 16.88
CA SER A 112 -8.48 2.10 15.80
C SER A 112 -8.97 0.79 15.20
N GLU A 113 -10.16 0.80 14.60
CA GLU A 113 -10.63 -0.32 13.81
C GLU A 113 -9.83 -0.44 12.51
N GLU A 114 -9.39 -1.65 12.19
CA GLU A 114 -8.66 -1.96 10.97
C GLU A 114 -9.35 -3.09 10.21
N GLY A 115 -9.33 -2.97 8.89
CA GLY A 115 -9.80 -3.99 7.97
C GLY A 115 -8.72 -4.35 6.95
N CYS A 116 -8.91 -5.47 6.27
CA CYS A 116 -8.02 -5.91 5.20
C CYS A 116 -8.83 -6.38 4.00
N LEU A 117 -8.46 -5.94 2.80
CA LEU A 117 -9.14 -6.34 1.57
C LEU A 117 -9.07 -7.84 1.30
N SER A 118 -8.03 -8.52 1.80
CA SER A 118 -7.90 -9.98 1.71
C SER A 118 -8.68 -10.72 2.78
N PHE A 119 -9.29 -10.02 3.73
CA PHE A 119 -10.18 -10.56 4.76
C PHE A 119 -11.44 -9.68 4.86
N PRO A 120 -12.29 -9.70 3.82
CA PRO A 120 -13.40 -8.77 3.71
C PRO A 120 -14.47 -8.99 4.77
N GLY A 121 -15.09 -7.88 5.19
CA GLY A 121 -16.17 -7.88 6.18
C GLY A 121 -15.73 -7.94 7.63
N ALA A 122 -14.43 -8.07 7.92
CA ALA A 122 -13.89 -8.07 9.26
C ALA A 122 -13.18 -6.75 9.57
N PHE A 123 -13.66 -6.08 10.63
CA PHE A 123 -13.03 -4.89 11.19
C PHE A 123 -12.81 -5.15 12.67
N VAL A 124 -11.56 -5.04 13.12
CA VAL A 124 -11.20 -5.28 14.50
C VAL A 124 -10.41 -4.10 15.07
N GLU A 125 -10.62 -3.81 16.34
CA GLU A 125 -9.76 -2.85 17.04
C GLU A 125 -8.36 -3.45 17.17
N CYS A 126 -7.36 -2.65 16.82
CA CYS A 126 -5.98 -3.08 16.82
C CYS A 126 -5.10 -1.99 17.40
N ALA A 127 -4.38 -2.32 18.49
CA ALA A 127 -3.42 -1.40 19.08
C ALA A 127 -2.16 -1.33 18.21
N ARG A 128 -1.90 -0.16 17.63
CA ARG A 128 -0.73 0.09 16.78
C ARG A 128 0.07 1.26 17.32
N PRO A 129 1.39 1.31 17.12
CA PRO A 129 2.12 2.54 17.32
C PRO A 129 1.48 3.67 16.50
N ASP A 130 1.31 4.84 17.11
CA ASP A 130 0.68 5.99 16.44
C ASP A 130 1.55 6.58 15.33
N VAL A 131 2.85 6.29 15.34
CA VAL A 131 3.81 6.72 14.32
C VAL A 131 4.60 5.53 13.82
N ALA A 132 4.74 5.45 12.51
CA ALA A 132 5.61 4.49 11.85
C ALA A 132 6.29 5.19 10.68
N SER A 133 7.51 4.78 10.38
CA SER A 133 8.26 5.27 9.22
C SER A 133 8.58 4.12 8.29
N VAL A 134 8.42 4.38 7.00
CA VAL A 134 8.78 3.42 5.96
C VAL A 134 9.79 4.06 5.01
N ARG A 135 10.81 3.31 4.66
CA ARG A 135 11.78 3.65 3.63
C ARG A 135 11.71 2.63 2.52
N GLY A 136 12.08 3.04 1.33
CA GLY A 136 12.14 2.15 0.19
C GLY A 136 12.56 2.90 -1.05
N GLN A 137 12.10 2.43 -2.19
CA GLN A 137 12.40 3.00 -3.49
C GLN A 137 11.11 3.30 -4.24
N GLY A 138 11.10 4.38 -5.02
CA GLY A 138 10.02 4.69 -5.94
C GLY A 138 10.13 3.87 -7.22
N LEU A 139 9.24 4.13 -8.18
CA LEU A 139 9.21 3.42 -9.46
C LEU A 139 10.45 3.65 -10.33
N ASP A 140 11.21 4.70 -10.07
CA ASP A 140 12.47 5.02 -10.74
C ASP A 140 13.71 4.47 -10.03
N GLY A 141 13.50 3.76 -8.91
CA GLY A 141 14.58 3.24 -8.09
C GLY A 141 15.16 4.24 -7.09
N ALA A 142 14.71 5.48 -7.10
CA ALA A 142 15.18 6.49 -6.17
C ALA A 142 14.62 6.26 -4.76
N GLU A 143 15.38 6.60 -3.72
CA GLU A 143 14.96 6.46 -2.33
C GLU A 143 13.76 7.35 -2.01
N VAL A 144 12.81 6.80 -1.29
CA VAL A 144 11.60 7.48 -0.86
C VAL A 144 11.39 7.39 0.64
#